data_bb3ce3b6531abff2ccc6936c199e2291
#
_entry.id   bb3ce3b6531abff2ccc6936c199e2291
#
_cell.length_a   1.000
_cell.length_b   1.000
_cell.length_c   1.000
_cell.angle_alpha   90.00
_cell.angle_beta   90.00
_cell.angle_gamma   90.00
#
_symmetry.space_group_name_H-M   'P 1'
#
loop_
_entity.id
_entity.type
_entity.pdbx_description
1 polymer ?
#
loop_
_entity_poly.entity_id
_entity_poly.type
_entity_poly.pdbx_seq_one_letter_code
_entity_poly.pdbx_strand_id
1 'polypeptide(L)'
;TVAGNSVRYRRRIRAFHRFTMVSRTLGWDGRFLYMEQSMWRRGECCNHMLLRGAFTGPGGIVSPVEVMQAAGADPDSPPLPDWIAAWIEADGQRPWPPVLPPDAKAHLPA
;
A
#
# COMPACT_ATOMS: atom_id res chain seq x y z
N THR A 1 4.89 7.71 -4.78
CA THR A 1 5.23 7.69 -3.35
C THR A 1 4.47 6.59 -2.63
N VAL A 2 5.16 5.81 -1.84
CA VAL A 2 4.51 4.82 -0.99
C VAL A 2 3.90 5.53 0.22
N ALA A 3 2.60 5.38 0.40
CA ALA A 3 1.86 6.00 1.51
C ALA A 3 1.52 5.00 2.62
N GLY A 4 1.75 3.72 2.39
CA GLY A 4 1.55 2.67 3.37
C GLY A 4 1.79 1.31 2.76
N ASN A 5 1.99 0.33 3.61
CA ASN A 5 2.13 -1.05 3.15
C ASN A 5 1.72 -2.04 4.24
N SER A 6 1.44 -3.27 3.82
CA SER A 6 1.22 -4.40 4.70
C SER A 6 1.91 -5.60 4.08
N VAL A 7 2.79 -6.25 4.84
CA VAL A 7 3.65 -7.32 4.32
C VAL A 7 3.44 -8.58 5.14
N ARG A 8 3.34 -9.69 4.44
CA ARG A 8 3.31 -11.01 5.04
C ARG A 8 4.48 -11.84 4.50
N TYR A 9 5.31 -12.34 5.41
CA TYR A 9 6.44 -13.20 5.07
C TYR A 9 6.11 -14.64 5.45
N ARG A 10 6.37 -15.57 4.53
CA ARG A 10 6.18 -17.01 4.78
C ARG A 10 7.44 -17.82 4.61
N ARG A 11 8.21 -17.52 3.56
CA ARG A 11 9.44 -18.26 3.23
C ARG A 11 10.56 -17.27 2.96
N ARG A 12 11.75 -17.65 3.40
CA ARG A 12 12.94 -16.85 3.12
C ARG A 12 13.36 -17.04 1.66
N ILE A 13 13.73 -15.94 1.01
CA ILE A 13 14.44 -15.95 -0.26
C ILE A 13 15.90 -15.59 0.06
N ARG A 14 16.82 -16.53 -0.20
CA ARG A 14 18.25 -16.34 0.05
C ARG A 14 18.92 -15.72 -1.16
N ALA A 15 20.13 -15.17 -0.95
CA ALA A 15 20.96 -14.68 -2.03
C ALA A 15 21.17 -15.78 -3.09
N PHE A 16 21.19 -15.40 -4.37
CA PHE A 16 21.34 -16.27 -5.53
C PHE A 16 20.18 -17.25 -5.79
N HIS A 17 19.12 -17.21 -5.01
CA HIS A 17 17.90 -17.92 -5.34
C HIS A 17 17.18 -17.25 -6.52
N ARG A 18 16.66 -18.06 -7.44
CA ARG A 18 15.76 -17.57 -8.48
C ARG A 18 14.35 -17.48 -7.92
N PHE A 19 13.69 -16.39 -8.24
CA PHE A 19 12.29 -16.18 -7.86
C PHE A 19 11.57 -15.39 -8.94
N THR A 20 10.25 -15.50 -8.95
CA THR A 20 9.38 -14.70 -9.82
C THR A 20 8.65 -13.68 -8.96
N MET A 21 8.68 -12.44 -9.40
CA MET A 21 7.95 -11.36 -8.75
C MET A 21 6.74 -11.00 -9.60
N VAL A 22 5.57 -11.00 -8.99
CA VAL A 22 4.32 -10.62 -9.64
C VAL A 22 3.80 -9.35 -8.98
N SER A 23 3.58 -8.33 -9.80
CA SER A 23 3.02 -7.06 -9.36
C SER A 23 1.78 -6.76 -10.16
N ARG A 24 0.72 -6.29 -9.49
CA ARG A 24 -0.48 -5.85 -10.20
C ARG A 24 -1.20 -4.74 -9.44
N THR A 25 -1.87 -3.90 -10.19
CA THR A 25 -2.76 -2.88 -9.65
C THR A 25 -4.11 -3.54 -9.34
N LEU A 26 -4.60 -3.35 -8.12
CA LEU A 26 -5.88 -3.91 -7.69
C LEU A 26 -7.02 -2.90 -7.84
N GLY A 27 -6.73 -1.62 -7.74
CA GLY A 27 -7.71 -0.55 -7.87
C GLY A 27 -7.26 0.71 -7.17
N TRP A 28 -8.17 1.64 -7.03
CA TRP A 28 -7.90 2.93 -6.39
C TRP A 28 -9.15 3.50 -5.75
N ASP A 29 -8.96 4.46 -4.87
CA ASP A 29 -10.01 5.30 -4.32
C ASP A 29 -9.76 6.77 -4.73
N GLY A 30 -10.42 7.70 -4.09
CA GLY A 30 -10.27 9.13 -4.41
C GLY A 30 -8.89 9.70 -4.07
N ARG A 31 -8.04 8.95 -3.37
CA ARG A 31 -6.78 9.46 -2.85
C ARG A 31 -5.58 8.56 -3.13
N PHE A 32 -5.76 7.25 -3.10
CA PHE A 32 -4.67 6.29 -3.17
C PHE A 32 -4.89 5.22 -4.23
N LEU A 33 -3.78 4.72 -4.75
CA LEU A 33 -3.72 3.55 -5.62
C LEU A 33 -3.30 2.33 -4.78
N TYR A 34 -3.95 1.19 -5.01
CA TYR A 34 -3.66 -0.05 -4.31
C TYR A 34 -3.07 -1.07 -5.26
N MET A 35 -1.89 -1.55 -4.90
CA MET A 35 -1.12 -2.53 -5.68
C MET A 35 -0.75 -3.69 -4.79
N GLU A 36 -0.61 -4.87 -5.37
CA GLU A 36 -0.04 -6.01 -4.67
C GLU A 36 1.21 -6.49 -5.38
N GLN A 37 2.12 -7.05 -4.59
CA GLN A 37 3.34 -7.65 -5.06
C GLN A 37 3.56 -8.96 -4.33
N SER A 38 3.90 -10.01 -5.07
CA SER A 38 4.18 -11.31 -4.48
C SER A 38 5.46 -11.88 -5.08
N MET A 39 6.17 -12.66 -4.27
CA MET A 39 7.38 -13.35 -4.70
C MET A 39 7.17 -14.84 -4.61
N TRP A 40 7.52 -15.54 -5.68
CA TRP A 40 7.26 -16.96 -5.85
C TRP A 40 8.56 -17.69 -6.16
N ARG A 41 8.73 -18.82 -5.52
CA ARG A 41 9.87 -19.70 -5.78
C ARG A 41 9.38 -21.14 -5.80
N ARG A 42 9.69 -21.85 -6.89
CA ARG A 42 9.29 -23.25 -7.09
C ARG A 42 7.80 -23.49 -6.89
N GLY A 43 6.97 -22.57 -7.43
CA GLY A 43 5.52 -22.67 -7.34
C GLY A 43 4.93 -22.32 -5.98
N GLU A 44 5.75 -21.88 -5.02
CA GLU A 44 5.31 -21.50 -3.68
C GLU A 44 5.42 -19.99 -3.49
N CYS A 45 4.38 -19.38 -2.93
CA CYS A 45 4.41 -17.97 -2.57
C CYS A 45 5.25 -17.77 -1.30
N CYS A 46 6.31 -16.99 -1.42
CA CYS A 46 7.23 -16.73 -0.31
C CYS A 46 6.81 -15.52 0.52
N ASN A 47 6.27 -14.50 -0.12
CA ASN A 47 5.76 -13.31 0.56
C ASN A 47 4.70 -12.61 -0.29
N HIS A 48 3.95 -11.76 0.36
CA HIS A 48 2.91 -10.94 -0.26
C HIS A 48 2.93 -9.56 0.36
N MET A 49 2.85 -8.54 -0.46
CA MET A 49 2.84 -7.15 -0.02
C MET A 49 1.68 -6.40 -0.64
N LEU A 50 0.93 -5.71 0.20
CA LEU A 50 0.00 -4.67 -0.22
C LEU A 50 0.74 -3.34 -0.18
N LEU A 51 0.65 -2.59 -1.27
CA LEU A 51 1.18 -1.23 -1.37
C LEU A 51 0.04 -0.25 -1.56
N ARG A 52 0.00 0.76 -0.72
CA ARG A 52 -0.81 1.96 -0.91
C ARG A 52 0.11 3.02 -1.50
N GLY A 53 -0.15 3.42 -2.72
CA GLY A 53 0.61 4.45 -3.41
C GLY A 53 -0.14 5.76 -3.50
N ALA A 54 0.58 6.86 -3.52
CA ALA A 54 0.03 8.19 -3.75
C ALA A 54 0.71 8.84 -4.94
N PHE A 55 -0.08 9.41 -5.83
CA PHE A 55 0.43 10.35 -6.83
C PHE A 55 0.59 11.71 -6.16
N THR A 56 1.71 12.36 -6.41
CA THR A 56 1.99 13.67 -5.82
C THR A 56 2.31 14.68 -6.89
N GLY A 57 1.95 15.92 -6.63
CA GLY A 57 2.26 17.07 -7.47
C GLY A 57 2.59 18.29 -6.61
N PRO A 58 2.75 19.47 -7.22
CA PRO A 58 3.11 20.69 -6.48
C PRO A 58 2.14 21.05 -5.35
N GLY A 59 0.86 20.69 -5.50
CA GLY A 59 -0.18 20.96 -4.49
C GLY A 59 -0.41 19.83 -3.49
N GLY A 60 0.39 18.76 -3.52
CA GLY A 60 0.26 17.60 -2.63
C GLY A 60 -0.25 16.36 -3.36
N ILE A 61 -1.10 15.58 -2.70
CA ILE A 61 -1.64 14.33 -3.26
C ILE A 61 -2.62 14.65 -4.39
N VAL A 62 -2.40 13.98 -5.54
CA VAL A 62 -3.30 14.05 -6.71
C VAL A 62 -4.16 12.79 -6.73
N SER A 63 -5.47 12.97 -6.96
CA SER A 63 -6.40 11.84 -7.06
C SER A 63 -6.01 10.89 -8.20
N PRO A 64 -6.03 9.56 -7.99
CA PRO A 64 -5.84 8.59 -9.07
C PRO A 64 -6.83 8.78 -10.23
N VAL A 65 -8.04 9.22 -9.95
CA VAL A 65 -9.04 9.50 -10.98
C VAL A 65 -8.55 10.57 -11.95
N GLU A 66 -7.98 11.66 -11.44
CA GLU A 66 -7.39 12.72 -12.28
C GLU A 66 -6.22 12.21 -13.11
N VAL A 67 -5.37 11.38 -12.53
CA VAL A 67 -4.22 10.80 -13.23
C VAL A 67 -4.69 9.87 -14.35
N MET A 68 -5.68 9.04 -14.11
CA MET A 68 -6.24 8.15 -15.13
C MET A 68 -6.90 8.94 -16.27
N GLN A 69 -7.65 9.98 -15.95
CA GLN A 69 -8.26 10.87 -16.95
C GLN A 69 -7.20 11.54 -17.80
N ALA A 70 -6.15 12.08 -17.19
CA ALA A 70 -5.05 12.72 -17.91
C ALA A 70 -4.28 11.76 -18.82
N ALA A 71 -4.19 10.49 -18.45
CA ALA A 71 -3.54 9.44 -19.23
C ALA A 71 -4.45 8.85 -20.30
N GLY A 72 -5.72 9.27 -20.39
CA GLY A 72 -6.68 8.69 -21.33
C GLY A 72 -7.16 7.29 -20.95
N ALA A 73 -6.96 6.88 -19.70
CA ALA A 73 -7.41 5.61 -19.17
C ALA A 73 -8.78 5.74 -18.49
N ASP A 74 -9.44 4.60 -18.25
CA ASP A 74 -10.71 4.57 -17.53
C ASP A 74 -10.49 5.07 -16.09
N PRO A 75 -11.19 6.14 -15.66
CA PRO A 75 -11.06 6.66 -14.30
C PRO A 75 -11.73 5.80 -13.24
N ASP A 76 -12.61 4.88 -13.64
CA ASP A 76 -13.34 4.03 -12.72
C ASP A 76 -12.45 2.90 -12.22
N SER A 77 -12.30 2.77 -10.90
CA SER A 77 -11.56 1.69 -10.30
C SER A 77 -12.26 0.35 -10.48
N PRO A 78 -11.50 -0.74 -10.75
CA PRO A 78 -12.04 -2.06 -10.49
C PRO A 78 -12.49 -2.17 -9.03
N PRO A 79 -13.46 -3.05 -8.71
CA PRO A 79 -13.83 -3.28 -7.31
C PRO A 79 -12.62 -3.73 -6.49
N LEU A 80 -12.37 -3.06 -5.37
CA LEU A 80 -11.30 -3.45 -4.46
C LEU A 80 -11.68 -4.77 -3.75
N PRO A 81 -10.75 -5.72 -3.61
CA PRO A 81 -11.00 -6.91 -2.81
C PRO A 81 -11.46 -6.58 -1.39
N ASP A 82 -12.31 -7.43 -0.82
CA ASP A 82 -12.89 -7.20 0.50
C ASP A 82 -11.83 -7.03 1.59
N TRP A 83 -10.73 -7.79 1.52
CA TRP A 83 -9.66 -7.69 2.50
C TRP A 83 -8.92 -6.34 2.44
N ILE A 84 -8.84 -5.71 1.26
CA ILE A 84 -8.28 -4.37 1.12
C ILE A 84 -9.24 -3.34 1.69
N ALA A 85 -10.53 -3.46 1.40
CA ALA A 85 -11.54 -2.57 1.98
C ALA A 85 -11.52 -2.63 3.51
N ALA A 86 -11.38 -3.83 4.09
CA ALA A 86 -11.24 -4.01 5.53
C ALA A 86 -9.96 -3.36 6.07
N TRP A 87 -8.85 -3.49 5.35
CA TRP A 87 -7.59 -2.86 5.75
C TRP A 87 -7.68 -1.33 5.72
N ILE A 88 -8.31 -0.77 4.69
CA ILE A 88 -8.54 0.68 4.58
C ILE A 88 -9.35 1.18 5.77
N GLU A 89 -10.43 0.47 6.11
CA GLU A 89 -11.29 0.85 7.23
C GLU A 89 -10.52 0.77 8.56
N ALA A 90 -9.81 -0.31 8.78
CA ALA A 90 -9.01 -0.49 9.99
C ALA A 90 -7.92 0.59 10.12
N ASP A 91 -7.22 0.88 9.02
CA ASP A 91 -6.19 1.92 9.01
C ASP A 91 -6.78 3.32 9.23
N GLY A 92 -8.01 3.55 8.77
CA GLY A 92 -8.72 4.81 9.00
C GLY A 92 -9.06 5.07 10.47
N GLN A 93 -9.13 4.03 11.28
CA GLN A 93 -9.33 4.13 12.74
C GLN A 93 -8.03 4.37 13.50
N ARG A 94 -6.90 4.21 12.82
CA ARG A 94 -5.58 4.39 13.43
C ARG A 94 -5.35 5.85 13.79
N PRO A 95 -5.03 6.16 15.06
CA PRO A 95 -4.81 7.55 15.44
C PRO A 95 -3.53 8.11 14.82
N TRP A 96 -3.60 9.37 14.40
CA TRP A 96 -2.45 10.11 13.95
C TRP A 96 -2.44 11.49 14.61
N PRO A 97 -1.38 11.88 15.31
CA PRO A 97 -0.21 11.05 15.63
C PRO A 97 -0.54 9.88 16.55
N PRO A 98 0.36 8.89 16.67
CA PRO A 98 0.16 7.77 17.58
C PRO A 98 -0.07 8.25 19.01
N VAL A 99 -0.91 7.51 19.75
CA VAL A 99 -1.12 7.78 21.17
C VAL A 99 0.10 7.27 21.95
N LEU A 100 0.73 8.18 22.69
CA LEU A 100 1.90 7.84 23.50
C LEU A 100 1.52 7.82 24.97
N PRO A 101 2.19 6.96 25.80
CA PRO A 101 2.10 7.07 27.25
C PRO A 101 2.57 8.45 27.73
N PRO A 102 1.99 9.00 28.82
CA PRO A 102 2.37 10.35 29.30
C PRO A 102 3.87 10.49 29.60
N ASP A 103 4.52 9.46 30.13
CA ASP A 103 5.95 9.47 30.42
C ASP A 103 6.80 9.52 29.15
N ALA A 104 6.43 8.78 28.12
CA ALA A 104 7.12 8.83 26.83
C ALA A 104 6.95 10.20 26.17
N LYS A 105 5.74 10.77 26.23
CA LYS A 105 5.44 12.08 25.67
C LYS A 105 6.27 13.20 26.29
N ALA A 106 6.52 13.11 27.59
CA ALA A 106 7.31 14.10 28.33
C ALA A 106 8.78 14.15 27.90
N HIS A 107 9.29 13.09 27.25
CA HIS A 107 10.67 13.00 26.78
C HIS A 107 10.87 13.41 25.34
N LEU A 108 9.79 13.77 24.61
CA LEU A 108 9.92 14.23 23.24
C LEU A 108 10.53 15.63 23.19
N PRO A 109 11.46 15.90 22.25
CA PRO A 109 11.99 17.24 22.05
C PRO A 109 10.89 18.20 21.61
N ALA A 110 11.07 19.47 21.95
CA ALA A 110 10.14 20.54 21.58
C ALA A 110 10.08 20.77 20.06
#